data_b91ac86a24ca2d3d901ae1d3e579ec47
#
_entry.id   b91ac86a24ca2d3d901ae1d3e579ec47
#
_cell.length_a   1.000
_cell.length_b   1.000
_cell.length_c   1.000
_cell.angle_alpha   90.00
_cell.angle_beta   90.00
_cell.angle_gamma   90.00
#
_symmetry.space_group_name_H-M   'P 1'
#
loop_
_entity.id
_entity.type
_entity.pdbx_description
1 polymer ?
#
loop_
_entity_poly.entity_id
_entity_poly.type
_entity_poly.pdbx_seq_one_letter_code
_entity_poly.pdbx_strand_id
1 'polypeptide(L)'
;LLISEDLEAADLNDDSLGRGLDQLYASGITEVFGHVASHALEVYGIAHRFYHLDSTTFSLHGEYAGENDPEAITITQGYSRDHRPDLKQAVLSLICSYRSRLPVWLEALSGNKADKSSFPKTIKAYVEQLDEAETTYFIADSALYSKQNIQELSQVKWITRVPATLKAVQDLQQTLDPADMRPASQDGYRVTE
;
A
#
# COMPACT_ATOMS: atom_id res chain seq x y z
N LEU A 1 -10.90 12.65 -25.83
CA LEU A 1 -11.33 11.25 -25.74
C LEU A 1 -10.33 10.46 -24.91
N LEU A 2 -10.81 9.70 -23.91
CA LEU A 2 -9.97 8.84 -23.07
C LEU A 2 -9.67 7.48 -23.73
N ILE A 3 -10.33 7.20 -24.87
CA ILE A 3 -10.26 5.94 -25.60
C ILE A 3 -10.10 6.29 -27.09
N SER A 4 -9.46 5.43 -27.88
CA SER A 4 -9.24 5.63 -29.30
C SER A 4 -10.54 5.95 -30.05
N GLU A 5 -10.47 6.81 -31.06
CA GLU A 5 -11.59 7.12 -31.96
C GLU A 5 -11.99 5.91 -32.84
N ASP A 6 -11.10 4.91 -32.92
CA ASP A 6 -11.33 3.69 -33.69
C ASP A 6 -12.10 2.60 -32.94
N LEU A 7 -12.43 2.82 -31.64
CA LEU A 7 -13.19 1.88 -30.82
C LEU A 7 -14.71 2.11 -30.96
N GLU A 8 -15.40 1.08 -31.37
CA GLU A 8 -16.86 1.04 -31.40
C GLU A 8 -17.42 0.31 -30.15
N ALA A 9 -18.69 0.56 -29.82
CA ALA A 9 -19.34 -0.11 -28.69
C ALA A 9 -19.37 -1.64 -28.84
N ALA A 10 -19.36 -2.15 -30.06
CA ALA A 10 -19.33 -3.58 -30.36
C ALA A 10 -18.00 -4.24 -30.00
N ASP A 11 -16.89 -3.47 -29.93
CA ASP A 11 -15.57 -3.95 -29.56
C ASP A 11 -15.43 -4.16 -28.05
N LEU A 12 -16.30 -3.50 -27.26
CA LEU A 12 -16.35 -3.58 -25.82
C LEU A 12 -17.40 -4.57 -25.31
N ASN A 13 -17.59 -5.67 -26.03
CA ASN A 13 -18.43 -6.77 -25.55
C ASN A 13 -17.74 -7.56 -24.41
N ASP A 14 -18.51 -8.38 -23.71
CA ASP A 14 -18.06 -9.15 -22.53
C ASP A 14 -16.90 -10.11 -22.85
N ASP A 15 -16.91 -10.76 -24.02
CA ASP A 15 -15.83 -11.64 -24.45
C ASP A 15 -14.53 -10.88 -24.70
N SER A 16 -14.60 -9.71 -25.32
CA SER A 16 -13.41 -8.87 -25.56
C SER A 16 -12.82 -8.30 -24.28
N LEU A 17 -13.69 -7.84 -23.38
CA LEU A 17 -13.28 -7.36 -22.05
C LEU A 17 -12.71 -8.50 -21.22
N GLY A 18 -13.33 -9.70 -21.25
CA GLY A 18 -12.83 -10.89 -20.56
C GLY A 18 -11.42 -11.25 -21.03
N ARG A 19 -11.20 -11.36 -22.35
CA ARG A 19 -9.86 -11.64 -22.91
C ARG A 19 -8.83 -10.56 -22.54
N GLY A 20 -9.25 -9.29 -22.49
CA GLY A 20 -8.38 -8.19 -22.04
C GLY A 20 -7.97 -8.34 -20.57
N LEU A 21 -8.89 -8.73 -19.71
CA LEU A 21 -8.61 -9.00 -18.30
C LEU A 21 -7.70 -10.22 -18.12
N ASP A 22 -7.91 -11.30 -18.89
CA ASP A 22 -7.04 -12.48 -18.86
C ASP A 22 -5.60 -12.14 -19.29
N GLN A 23 -5.45 -11.31 -20.32
CA GLN A 23 -4.13 -10.84 -20.76
C GLN A 23 -3.46 -9.96 -19.71
N LEU A 24 -4.21 -9.06 -19.08
CA LEU A 24 -3.70 -8.21 -18.00
C LEU A 24 -3.26 -9.06 -16.79
N TYR A 25 -4.05 -10.05 -16.43
CA TYR A 25 -3.70 -11.00 -15.36
C TYR A 25 -2.44 -11.79 -15.70
N ALA A 26 -2.35 -12.35 -16.90
CA ALA A 26 -1.18 -13.11 -17.35
C ALA A 26 0.10 -12.26 -17.47
N SER A 27 -0.03 -10.96 -17.68
CA SER A 27 1.10 -10.01 -17.76
C SER A 27 1.59 -9.55 -16.37
N GLY A 28 0.87 -9.89 -15.30
CA GLY A 28 1.14 -9.39 -13.95
C GLY A 28 0.61 -7.97 -13.73
N ILE A 29 -0.48 -7.85 -13.00
CA ILE A 29 -1.16 -6.55 -12.79
C ILE A 29 -0.25 -5.54 -12.09
N THR A 30 0.51 -5.99 -11.10
CA THR A 30 1.44 -5.15 -10.32
C THR A 30 2.56 -4.62 -11.21
N GLU A 31 3.12 -5.46 -12.08
CA GLU A 31 4.20 -5.13 -13.01
C GLU A 31 3.73 -4.11 -14.06
N VAL A 32 2.58 -4.37 -14.69
CA VAL A 32 1.99 -3.44 -15.67
C VAL A 32 1.70 -2.09 -15.01
N PHE A 33 1.12 -2.10 -13.82
CA PHE A 33 0.85 -0.89 -13.06
C PHE A 33 2.15 -0.13 -12.73
N GLY A 34 3.19 -0.83 -12.28
CA GLY A 34 4.49 -0.28 -11.96
C GLY A 34 5.14 0.42 -13.15
N HIS A 35 5.09 -0.17 -14.33
CA HIS A 35 5.59 0.45 -15.56
C HIS A 35 4.86 1.75 -15.92
N VAL A 36 3.53 1.75 -15.86
CA VAL A 36 2.73 2.96 -16.12
C VAL A 36 3.04 4.05 -15.09
N ALA A 37 3.13 3.68 -13.81
CA ALA A 37 3.44 4.61 -12.73
C ALA A 37 4.84 5.21 -12.85
N SER A 38 5.86 4.38 -13.15
CA SER A 38 7.25 4.84 -13.35
C SER A 38 7.33 5.83 -14.50
N HIS A 39 6.69 5.52 -15.64
CA HIS A 39 6.65 6.45 -16.76
C HIS A 39 5.95 7.77 -16.40
N ALA A 40 4.87 7.73 -15.63
CA ALA A 40 4.21 8.93 -15.16
C ALA A 40 5.10 9.77 -14.22
N LEU A 41 5.86 9.13 -13.32
CA LEU A 41 6.82 9.81 -12.46
C LEU A 41 7.90 10.55 -13.26
N GLU A 42 8.42 9.91 -14.31
CA GLU A 42 9.42 10.52 -15.22
C GLU A 42 8.83 11.72 -15.99
N VAL A 43 7.70 11.50 -16.67
CA VAL A 43 7.05 12.53 -17.53
C VAL A 43 6.70 13.77 -16.73
N TYR A 44 6.21 13.60 -15.49
CA TYR A 44 5.80 14.71 -14.64
C TYR A 44 6.89 15.21 -13.69
N GLY A 45 8.09 14.64 -13.71
CA GLY A 45 9.22 15.05 -12.87
C GLY A 45 8.92 14.93 -11.38
N ILE A 46 8.22 13.88 -10.95
CA ILE A 46 7.79 13.69 -9.56
C ILE A 46 8.94 13.16 -8.72
N ALA A 47 9.27 13.88 -7.64
CA ALA A 47 10.37 13.49 -6.75
C ALA A 47 10.06 12.21 -5.94
N HIS A 48 11.07 11.34 -5.82
CA HIS A 48 11.01 10.00 -5.23
C HIS A 48 11.46 9.93 -3.76
N ARG A 49 11.23 10.98 -2.96
CA ARG A 49 11.80 11.03 -1.61
C ARG A 49 10.94 10.38 -0.53
N PHE A 50 9.63 10.57 -0.59
CA PHE A 50 8.70 10.07 0.42
C PHE A 50 7.54 9.34 -0.24
N TYR A 51 7.23 8.16 0.29
CA TYR A 51 6.11 7.35 -0.14
C TYR A 51 5.24 6.94 1.04
N HIS A 52 3.95 6.95 0.84
CA HIS A 52 2.97 6.48 1.81
C HIS A 52 2.49 5.09 1.43
N LEU A 53 2.58 4.15 2.35
CA LEU A 53 2.05 2.81 2.24
C LEU A 53 0.82 2.67 3.11
N ASP A 54 -0.26 2.23 2.52
CA ASP A 54 -1.49 1.85 3.22
C ASP A 54 -2.18 0.72 2.50
N SER A 55 -3.11 0.06 3.19
CA SER A 55 -3.97 -0.95 2.61
C SER A 55 -5.43 -0.62 2.81
N THR A 56 -6.27 -1.08 1.89
CA THR A 56 -7.71 -1.00 2.01
C THR A 56 -8.35 -2.36 1.75
N THR A 57 -9.57 -2.56 2.22
CA THR A 57 -10.34 -3.78 1.98
C THR A 57 -11.51 -3.50 1.08
N PHE A 58 -11.78 -4.43 0.17
CA PHE A 58 -13.01 -4.45 -0.63
C PHE A 58 -13.90 -5.56 -0.11
N SER A 59 -15.05 -5.20 0.41
CA SER A 59 -16.09 -6.15 0.80
C SER A 59 -16.84 -6.66 -0.43
N LEU A 60 -16.93 -7.98 -0.58
CA LEU A 60 -17.45 -8.62 -1.78
C LEU A 60 -18.66 -9.50 -1.44
N HIS A 61 -19.72 -9.38 -2.24
CA HIS A 61 -20.91 -10.21 -2.15
C HIS A 61 -20.80 -11.35 -3.15
N GLY A 62 -20.99 -12.59 -2.69
CA GLY A 62 -20.95 -13.79 -3.53
C GLY A 62 -20.26 -14.96 -2.86
N GLU A 63 -20.37 -16.15 -3.48
CA GLU A 63 -19.78 -17.36 -2.92
C GLU A 63 -18.28 -17.46 -3.19
N TYR A 64 -17.78 -16.92 -4.29
CA TYR A 64 -16.36 -16.97 -4.69
C TYR A 64 -15.73 -18.35 -4.41
N ALA A 65 -16.48 -19.39 -4.74
CA ALA A 65 -16.01 -20.77 -4.73
C ALA A 65 -15.33 -21.03 -6.08
N GLY A 66 -14.14 -20.49 -6.27
CA GLY A 66 -13.36 -20.69 -7.48
C GLY A 66 -12.45 -21.90 -7.38
N GLU A 67 -11.94 -22.36 -8.53
CA GLU A 67 -10.85 -23.32 -8.59
C GLU A 67 -9.64 -22.72 -7.86
N ASN A 68 -8.93 -23.60 -7.11
CA ASN A 68 -7.75 -23.20 -6.36
C ASN A 68 -6.57 -22.99 -7.31
N ASP A 69 -6.49 -21.84 -7.93
CA ASP A 69 -5.24 -21.38 -8.53
C ASP A 69 -4.33 -20.94 -7.38
N PRO A 70 -3.19 -21.61 -7.15
CA PRO A 70 -2.28 -21.27 -6.06
C PRO A 70 -1.65 -19.88 -6.22
N GLU A 71 -1.66 -19.30 -7.41
CA GLU A 71 -1.14 -17.95 -7.69
C GLU A 71 -2.21 -16.88 -7.53
N ALA A 72 -3.50 -17.24 -7.56
CA ALA A 72 -4.59 -16.30 -7.38
C ALA A 72 -4.78 -15.90 -5.91
N ILE A 73 -5.23 -14.66 -5.70
CA ILE A 73 -5.66 -14.22 -4.37
C ILE A 73 -6.93 -14.98 -3.95
N THR A 74 -7.05 -15.23 -2.66
CA THR A 74 -8.24 -15.85 -2.10
C THR A 74 -9.22 -14.81 -1.58
N ILE A 75 -10.42 -14.78 -2.16
CA ILE A 75 -11.53 -13.97 -1.66
C ILE A 75 -12.12 -14.69 -0.45
N THR A 76 -11.84 -14.20 0.74
CA THR A 76 -12.18 -14.86 2.00
C THR A 76 -12.51 -13.85 3.09
N GLN A 77 -13.08 -14.34 4.19
CA GLN A 77 -13.31 -13.52 5.37
C GLN A 77 -11.96 -13.13 6.00
N GLY A 78 -11.92 -11.91 6.57
CA GLY A 78 -10.75 -11.36 7.23
C GLY A 78 -11.16 -10.30 8.26
N TYR A 79 -10.19 -9.49 8.69
CA TYR A 79 -10.49 -8.34 9.54
C TYR A 79 -11.24 -7.28 8.74
N SER A 80 -12.55 -7.16 9.00
CA SER A 80 -13.39 -6.18 8.29
C SER A 80 -13.26 -4.79 8.92
N ARG A 81 -12.71 -3.84 8.17
CA ARG A 81 -12.64 -2.41 8.57
C ARG A 81 -14.03 -1.77 8.55
N ASP A 82 -14.93 -2.28 7.71
CA ASP A 82 -16.30 -1.78 7.54
C ASP A 82 -17.30 -2.41 8.53
N HIS A 83 -16.80 -3.18 9.52
CA HIS A 83 -17.63 -3.92 10.47
C HIS A 83 -18.64 -4.89 9.81
N ARG A 84 -18.25 -5.48 8.67
CA ARG A 84 -19.02 -6.48 7.92
C ARG A 84 -18.30 -7.85 7.92
N PRO A 85 -18.16 -8.51 9.09
CA PRO A 85 -17.50 -9.80 9.20
C PRO A 85 -18.26 -10.93 8.47
N ASP A 86 -19.48 -10.67 8.05
CA ASP A 86 -20.34 -11.55 7.26
C ASP A 86 -19.91 -11.63 5.78
N LEU A 87 -19.18 -10.61 5.30
CA LEU A 87 -18.75 -10.56 3.91
C LEU A 87 -17.33 -11.12 3.73
N LYS A 88 -17.10 -11.70 2.55
CA LYS A 88 -15.75 -11.97 2.08
C LYS A 88 -15.10 -10.67 1.60
N GLN A 89 -13.80 -10.66 1.53
CA GLN A 89 -13.04 -9.47 1.14
C GLN A 89 -11.77 -9.83 0.37
N ALA A 90 -11.25 -8.86 -0.36
CA ALA A 90 -9.89 -8.78 -0.84
C ALA A 90 -9.20 -7.58 -0.22
N VAL A 91 -7.89 -7.60 -0.10
CA VAL A 91 -7.08 -6.48 0.39
C VAL A 91 -6.32 -5.89 -0.79
N LEU A 92 -6.29 -4.57 -0.89
CA LEU A 92 -5.47 -3.83 -1.83
C LEU A 92 -4.39 -3.08 -1.05
N SER A 93 -3.13 -3.35 -1.34
CA SER A 93 -1.98 -2.61 -0.82
C SER A 93 -1.54 -1.57 -1.85
N LEU A 94 -1.37 -0.33 -1.41
CA LEU A 94 -0.98 0.79 -2.26
C LEU A 94 0.23 1.51 -1.69
N ILE A 95 1.17 1.89 -2.58
CA ILE A 95 2.18 2.89 -2.29
C ILE A 95 1.86 4.13 -3.12
N CYS A 96 1.78 5.28 -2.47
CA CYS A 96 1.53 6.55 -3.13
C CYS A 96 2.68 7.51 -2.89
N SER A 97 3.07 8.27 -3.92
CA SER A 97 4.08 9.32 -3.79
C SER A 97 3.57 10.48 -2.92
N TYR A 98 4.45 11.04 -2.11
CA TYR A 98 4.15 12.23 -1.34
C TYR A 98 3.90 13.45 -2.26
N ARG A 99 3.04 14.38 -1.89
CA ARG A 99 2.61 15.58 -2.63
C ARG A 99 1.75 15.29 -3.85
N SER A 100 2.22 14.53 -4.83
CA SER A 100 1.44 14.23 -6.04
C SER A 100 0.29 13.27 -5.76
N ARG A 101 0.40 12.45 -4.69
CA ARG A 101 -0.56 11.38 -4.34
C ARG A 101 -0.75 10.38 -5.48
N LEU A 102 0.20 10.31 -6.41
CA LEU A 102 0.18 9.34 -7.49
C LEU A 102 0.42 7.95 -6.89
N PRO A 103 -0.47 6.98 -7.11
CA PRO A 103 -0.19 5.60 -6.77
C PRO A 103 0.95 5.08 -7.65
N VAL A 104 1.96 4.48 -7.02
CA VAL A 104 3.17 3.98 -7.70
C VAL A 104 3.34 2.47 -7.58
N TRP A 105 2.60 1.87 -6.66
CA TRP A 105 2.51 0.44 -6.47
C TRP A 105 1.09 0.04 -6.14
N LEU A 106 0.64 -1.06 -6.73
CA LEU A 106 -0.66 -1.64 -6.47
C LEU A 106 -0.48 -3.16 -6.39
N GLU A 107 -0.94 -3.76 -5.30
CA GLU A 107 -0.87 -5.20 -5.07
C GLU A 107 -2.19 -5.69 -4.48
N ALA A 108 -2.81 -6.65 -5.16
CA ALA A 108 -3.98 -7.35 -4.63
C ALA A 108 -3.54 -8.50 -3.72
N LEU A 109 -4.16 -8.62 -2.55
CA LEU A 109 -3.84 -9.61 -1.54
C LEU A 109 -5.10 -10.37 -1.12
N SER A 110 -4.91 -11.61 -0.67
CA SER A 110 -6.00 -12.41 -0.11
C SER A 110 -6.68 -11.71 1.07
N GLY A 111 -7.99 -11.88 1.21
CA GLY A 111 -8.81 -11.16 2.17
C GLY A 111 -8.43 -11.33 3.64
N ASN A 112 -7.70 -12.37 4.01
CA ASN A 112 -7.20 -12.63 5.36
C ASN A 112 -5.77 -12.14 5.61
N LYS A 113 -5.17 -11.39 4.67
CA LYS A 113 -3.81 -10.84 4.88
C LYS A 113 -3.86 -9.68 5.87
N ALA A 114 -2.86 -9.66 6.75
CA ALA A 114 -2.70 -8.61 7.75
C ALA A 114 -1.58 -7.64 7.33
N ASP A 115 -1.79 -6.35 7.50
CA ASP A 115 -0.85 -5.27 7.17
C ASP A 115 0.54 -5.50 7.79
N LYS A 116 0.57 -5.94 9.04
CA LYS A 116 1.81 -6.24 9.76
C LYS A 116 2.75 -7.20 9.02
N SER A 117 2.21 -8.16 8.29
CA SER A 117 2.98 -9.17 7.55
C SER A 117 3.15 -8.83 6.08
N SER A 118 2.29 -8.00 5.50
CA SER A 118 2.36 -7.62 4.08
C SER A 118 3.26 -6.41 3.85
N PHE A 119 3.21 -5.37 4.69
CA PHE A 119 3.95 -4.13 4.49
C PHE A 119 5.45 -4.30 4.24
N PRO A 120 6.21 -5.11 5.01
CA PRO A 120 7.62 -5.30 4.72
C PRO A 120 7.87 -5.92 3.34
N LYS A 121 7.00 -6.82 2.91
CA LYS A 121 7.12 -7.49 1.61
C LYS A 121 6.85 -6.52 0.46
N THR A 122 5.76 -5.76 0.57
CA THR A 122 5.40 -4.72 -0.40
C THR A 122 6.50 -3.67 -0.52
N ILE A 123 7.07 -3.19 0.60
CA ILE A 123 8.18 -2.23 0.58
C ILE A 123 9.39 -2.82 -0.13
N LYS A 124 9.80 -4.04 0.20
CA LYS A 124 10.97 -4.69 -0.43
C LYS A 124 10.77 -4.88 -1.93
N ALA A 125 9.61 -5.40 -2.34
CA ALA A 125 9.29 -5.60 -3.74
C ALA A 125 9.29 -4.28 -4.54
N TYR A 126 8.82 -3.19 -3.93
CA TYR A 126 8.86 -1.88 -4.56
C TYR A 126 10.30 -1.31 -4.61
N VAL A 127 11.07 -1.46 -3.53
CA VAL A 127 12.48 -1.01 -3.47
C VAL A 127 13.33 -1.66 -4.54
N GLU A 128 13.09 -2.92 -4.88
CA GLU A 128 13.79 -3.64 -5.97
C GLU A 128 13.55 -3.01 -7.35
N GLN A 129 12.52 -2.19 -7.51
CA GLN A 129 12.22 -1.47 -8.75
C GLN A 129 12.76 -0.03 -8.77
N LEU A 130 13.37 0.44 -7.66
CA LEU A 130 13.89 1.79 -7.55
C LEU A 130 15.41 1.83 -7.81
N ASP A 131 15.84 2.72 -8.70
CA ASP A 131 17.27 2.95 -8.98
C ASP A 131 17.97 3.64 -7.78
N GLU A 132 17.27 4.49 -7.02
CA GLU A 132 17.79 5.29 -5.90
C GLU A 132 17.08 5.02 -4.57
N ALA A 133 16.99 3.77 -4.16
CA ALA A 133 16.30 3.38 -2.92
C ALA A 133 16.89 4.01 -1.65
N GLU A 134 18.19 4.32 -1.62
CA GLU A 134 18.90 4.83 -0.44
C GLU A 134 18.41 6.21 0.05
N THR A 135 17.80 7.02 -0.81
CA THR A 135 17.29 8.35 -0.46
C THR A 135 15.80 8.36 -0.14
N THR A 136 15.14 7.23 -0.26
CA THR A 136 13.69 7.07 -0.17
C THR A 136 13.23 6.72 1.24
N TYR A 137 12.16 7.36 1.71
CA TYR A 137 11.50 7.08 2.98
C TYR A 137 10.10 6.53 2.76
N PHE A 138 9.78 5.43 3.42
CA PHE A 138 8.45 4.86 3.46
C PHE A 138 7.71 5.27 4.73
N ILE A 139 6.50 5.74 4.59
CA ILE A 139 5.65 6.17 5.69
C ILE A 139 4.45 5.24 5.75
N ALA A 140 4.26 4.58 6.87
CA ALA A 140 3.13 3.68 7.08
C ALA A 140 2.54 3.87 8.49
N ASP A 141 1.40 3.25 8.74
CA ASP A 141 0.79 3.26 10.06
C ASP A 141 1.54 2.38 11.08
N SER A 142 1.03 2.31 12.31
CA SER A 142 1.66 1.55 13.40
C SER A 142 1.72 0.03 13.18
N ALA A 143 1.03 -0.53 12.18
CA ALA A 143 1.14 -1.94 11.82
C ALA A 143 2.56 -2.31 11.36
N LEU A 144 3.30 -1.33 10.79
CA LEU A 144 4.70 -1.52 10.41
C LEU A 144 5.61 -1.71 11.64
N TYR A 145 5.28 -1.13 12.80
CA TYR A 145 6.11 -1.17 13.99
C TYR A 145 6.06 -2.54 14.69
N SER A 146 6.99 -3.40 14.37
CA SER A 146 7.20 -4.66 15.09
C SER A 146 8.69 -5.04 15.10
N LYS A 147 9.12 -5.83 16.10
CA LYS A 147 10.51 -6.29 16.18
C LYS A 147 10.97 -6.99 14.90
N GLN A 148 10.12 -7.81 14.33
CA GLN A 148 10.40 -8.53 13.08
C GLN A 148 10.55 -7.56 11.91
N ASN A 149 9.61 -6.62 11.74
CA ASN A 149 9.63 -5.67 10.61
C ASN A 149 10.83 -4.72 10.70
N ILE A 150 11.20 -4.29 11.92
CA ILE A 150 12.41 -3.47 12.17
C ILE A 150 13.66 -4.20 11.67
N GLN A 151 13.77 -5.50 11.95
CA GLN A 151 14.90 -6.32 11.48
C GLN A 151 14.86 -6.53 9.97
N GLU A 152 13.68 -6.85 9.41
CA GLU A 152 13.50 -7.08 7.97
C GLU A 152 13.75 -5.85 7.11
N LEU A 153 13.46 -4.65 7.62
CA LEU A 153 13.61 -3.38 6.93
C LEU A 153 14.84 -2.58 7.38
N SER A 154 15.86 -3.25 7.94
CA SER A 154 17.07 -2.60 8.47
C SER A 154 17.84 -1.78 7.43
N GLN A 155 17.71 -2.09 6.15
CA GLN A 155 18.36 -1.38 5.03
C GLN A 155 17.45 -0.33 4.36
N VAL A 156 16.22 -0.18 4.83
CA VAL A 156 15.23 0.74 4.26
C VAL A 156 14.95 1.86 5.26
N LYS A 157 14.82 3.08 4.79
CA LYS A 157 14.41 4.21 5.64
C LYS A 157 12.89 4.25 5.72
N TRP A 158 12.35 4.21 6.93
CA TRP A 158 10.91 4.25 7.14
C TRP A 158 10.54 5.08 8.36
N ILE A 159 9.32 5.58 8.35
CA ILE A 159 8.72 6.38 9.41
C ILE A 159 7.37 5.76 9.74
N THR A 160 7.13 5.50 11.01
CA THR A 160 5.84 5.01 11.49
C THR A 160 5.55 5.52 12.89
N ARG A 161 4.29 5.49 13.25
CA ARG A 161 3.88 5.75 14.64
C ARG A 161 4.15 4.52 15.50
N VAL A 162 4.77 4.74 16.65
CA VAL A 162 4.89 3.67 17.66
C VAL A 162 3.50 3.38 18.26
N PRO A 163 3.10 2.10 18.40
CA PRO A 163 1.80 1.76 18.98
C PRO A 163 1.64 2.28 20.41
N ALA A 164 0.56 3.03 20.66
CA ALA A 164 0.26 3.60 21.98
C ALA A 164 -0.05 2.53 23.06
N THR A 165 -0.23 1.28 22.65
CA THR A 165 -0.42 0.12 23.56
C THR A 165 0.86 -0.34 24.25
N LEU A 166 2.03 0.10 23.77
CA LEU A 166 3.31 -0.23 24.38
C LEU A 166 3.49 0.53 25.69
N LYS A 167 3.83 -0.20 26.77
CA LYS A 167 4.05 0.38 28.09
C LYS A 167 5.05 1.53 28.08
N ALA A 168 6.17 1.37 27.37
CA ALA A 168 7.18 2.42 27.25
C ALA A 168 6.63 3.73 26.66
N VAL A 169 5.68 3.64 25.72
CA VAL A 169 5.01 4.83 25.15
C VAL A 169 4.07 5.47 26.15
N GLN A 170 3.33 4.65 26.91
CA GLN A 170 2.44 5.13 27.96
C GLN A 170 3.23 5.81 29.09
N ASP A 171 4.33 5.20 29.52
CA ASP A 171 5.20 5.76 30.54
C ASP A 171 5.82 7.09 30.04
N LEU A 172 6.29 7.15 28.80
CA LEU A 172 6.81 8.37 28.19
C LEU A 172 5.77 9.48 28.14
N GLN A 173 4.54 9.16 27.73
CA GLN A 173 3.44 10.15 27.68
C GLN A 173 3.07 10.72 29.04
N GLN A 174 3.26 9.95 30.12
CA GLN A 174 3.01 10.40 31.49
C GLN A 174 4.14 11.24 32.08
N THR A 175 5.37 11.00 31.65
CA THR A 175 6.58 11.65 32.19
C THR A 175 7.06 12.84 31.37
N LEU A 176 6.61 12.95 30.11
CA LEU A 176 7.03 13.99 29.21
C LEU A 176 6.44 15.34 29.60
N ASP A 177 7.29 16.30 29.97
CA ASP A 177 6.86 17.70 30.19
C ASP A 177 6.83 18.44 28.85
N PRO A 178 5.70 19.04 28.45
CA PRO A 178 5.63 19.90 27.27
C PRO A 178 6.62 21.08 27.29
N ALA A 179 7.09 21.49 28.47
CA ALA A 179 8.09 22.54 28.61
C ALA A 179 9.47 22.13 28.08
N ASP A 180 9.79 20.83 28.10
CA ASP A 180 11.04 20.28 27.60
C ASP A 180 11.07 20.12 26.07
N MET A 181 9.93 20.34 25.43
CA MET A 181 9.81 20.25 23.98
C MET A 181 10.13 21.57 23.30
N ARG A 182 10.97 21.53 22.27
CA ARG A 182 11.25 22.68 21.39
C ARG A 182 10.16 22.85 20.31
N PRO A 183 9.87 24.07 19.85
CA PRO A 183 9.00 24.29 18.70
C PRO A 183 9.51 23.52 17.47
N ALA A 184 8.60 22.88 16.76
CA ALA A 184 8.89 22.30 15.45
C ALA A 184 8.92 23.38 14.36
N SER A 185 9.38 23.02 13.16
CA SER A 185 9.31 23.91 11.99
C SER A 185 7.88 24.17 11.50
N GLN A 186 6.93 23.35 11.95
CA GLN A 186 5.51 23.49 11.65
C GLN A 186 4.79 24.09 12.87
N ASP A 187 4.01 25.16 12.64
CA ASP A 187 3.23 25.83 13.68
C ASP A 187 2.29 24.87 14.41
N GLY A 188 2.21 25.04 15.73
CA GLY A 188 1.36 24.20 16.59
C GLY A 188 1.97 22.86 17.00
N TYR A 189 3.17 22.51 16.51
CA TYR A 189 3.87 21.29 16.89
C TYR A 189 5.10 21.56 17.74
N ARG A 190 5.38 20.65 18.65
CA ARG A 190 6.59 20.61 19.47
C ARG A 190 7.24 19.26 19.32
N VAL A 191 8.56 19.21 19.42
CA VAL A 191 9.38 18.00 19.28
C VAL A 191 10.39 17.90 20.42
N THR A 192 10.69 16.68 20.79
CA THR A 192 11.82 16.31 21.67
C THR A 192 12.51 15.08 21.11
N GLU A 193 13.73 14.84 21.53
CA GLU A 193 14.55 13.67 21.17
C GLU A 193 14.72 12.76 22.38
#